data_98973791703be239e99dac4a13bf0990
#
_entry.id   98973791703be239e99dac4a13bf0990
#
_cell.length_a   1.000
_cell.length_b   1.000
_cell.length_c   1.000
_cell.angle_alpha   90.00
_cell.angle_beta   90.00
_cell.angle_gamma   90.00
#
_symmetry.space_group_name_H-M   'P 1'
#
loop_
_entity.id
_entity.type
_entity.pdbx_description
1 polymer ?
#
loop_
_entity_poly.entity_id
_entity_poly.type
_entity_poly.pdbx_seq_one_letter_code
_entity_poly.pdbx_strand_id
1 'polypeptide(L)'
;MGRAVLLVLAGAVLTSLLAGPAPAVAAAPASSPAELGVVKERLDALAERHGAPPAVSAWWVDLADRAVVLALNTAPRDSRSAAYVQQAREVDASVRVVEGVAAPTPRADPPVYDLVGGDAVRVNGTRCSLAFTATTASGAPRLITAGHCTNRGGDVTGANNAPVGPVRSSVFDRTGDWGVVDVGPGWRATPSVAAEGSTTRSITGTATAPVGATVCRSGSTTGWRCGKVTAVDVTANYAAGPVQGLVLTDACSEGGDSGGPFVSGSSALGLLSGGTGDCTTAGGTSLYQPIDEVLASERLTLSVAR
;
A
#
# COMPACT_ATOMS: atom_id res chain seq x y z
N MET A 1 -45.14 103.50 -47.74
CA MET A 1 -45.29 103.55 -46.27
C MET A 1 -44.94 102.17 -45.70
N GLY A 2 -43.76 101.99 -45.31
CA GLY A 2 -43.30 100.67 -44.78
C GLY A 2 -42.33 100.91 -43.64
N ARG A 3 -42.72 100.51 -42.46
CA ARG A 3 -41.90 100.59 -41.27
C ARG A 3 -41.03 99.32 -41.16
N ALA A 4 -39.72 99.57 -41.17
CA ALA A 4 -38.78 98.54 -40.83
C ALA A 4 -38.76 98.23 -39.33
N VAL A 5 -38.85 96.92 -38.96
CA VAL A 5 -38.67 96.46 -37.56
C VAL A 5 -37.31 95.88 -37.45
N LEU A 6 -36.49 96.43 -36.59
CA LEU A 6 -35.16 95.96 -36.25
C LEU A 6 -35.26 94.80 -35.24
N LEU A 7 -34.85 93.62 -35.61
CA LEU A 7 -34.70 92.48 -34.68
C LEU A 7 -33.26 92.46 -34.13
N VAL A 8 -33.15 92.63 -32.84
CA VAL A 8 -31.87 92.36 -32.11
C VAL A 8 -31.75 90.90 -31.75
N LEU A 9 -30.79 90.25 -32.33
CA LEU A 9 -30.41 88.89 -31.98
C LEU A 9 -29.41 88.94 -30.82
N ALA A 10 -29.84 88.47 -29.64
CA ALA A 10 -28.96 88.25 -28.50
C ALA A 10 -28.23 86.85 -28.72
N GLY A 11 -26.93 86.93 -28.96
CA GLY A 11 -26.09 85.72 -29.04
C GLY A 11 -25.79 85.15 -27.64
N ALA A 12 -26.28 83.98 -27.37
CA ALA A 12 -25.87 83.19 -26.21
C ALA A 12 -24.56 82.45 -26.51
N VAL A 13 -23.49 82.80 -25.84
CA VAL A 13 -22.20 82.10 -25.90
C VAL A 13 -22.31 80.87 -24.99
N LEU A 14 -22.45 79.70 -25.59
CA LEU A 14 -22.30 78.40 -24.88
C LEU A 14 -20.78 78.15 -24.69
N THR A 15 -20.29 78.31 -23.46
CA THR A 15 -18.99 77.84 -23.03
C THR A 15 -19.07 76.29 -22.82
N SER A 16 -18.62 75.54 -23.80
CA SER A 16 -18.41 74.04 -23.68
C SER A 16 -17.24 73.82 -22.74
N LEU A 17 -17.50 73.37 -21.52
CA LEU A 17 -16.52 72.80 -20.63
C LEU A 17 -16.11 71.45 -21.22
N LEU A 18 -14.95 71.34 -21.86
CA LEU A 18 -14.28 70.14 -22.21
C LEU A 18 -13.84 69.46 -20.91
N ALA A 19 -14.62 68.43 -20.46
CA ALA A 19 -14.16 67.47 -19.44
C ALA A 19 -12.97 66.73 -20.04
N GLY A 20 -11.77 66.99 -19.55
CA GLY A 20 -10.60 66.23 -19.87
C GLY A 20 -10.79 64.74 -19.42
N PRO A 21 -10.15 63.78 -20.11
CA PRO A 21 -10.23 62.41 -19.69
C PRO A 21 -9.72 62.27 -18.25
N ALA A 22 -10.50 61.58 -17.40
CA ALA A 22 -10.07 61.25 -16.05
C ALA A 22 -8.74 60.46 -16.12
N PRO A 23 -7.79 60.75 -15.23
CA PRO A 23 -6.54 59.98 -15.23
C PRO A 23 -6.87 58.53 -15.08
N ALA A 24 -6.47 57.71 -16.04
CA ALA A 24 -6.49 56.25 -15.94
C ALA A 24 -5.62 55.86 -14.74
N VAL A 25 -6.26 55.30 -13.70
CA VAL A 25 -5.52 54.67 -12.62
C VAL A 25 -4.73 53.53 -13.27
N ALA A 26 -3.43 53.73 -13.38
CA ALA A 26 -2.54 52.69 -13.89
C ALA A 26 -2.77 51.44 -13.02
N ALA A 27 -3.19 50.36 -13.65
CA ALA A 27 -3.22 49.06 -12.98
C ALA A 27 -1.83 48.81 -12.39
N ALA A 28 -1.78 48.43 -11.11
CA ALA A 28 -0.51 48.11 -10.47
C ALA A 28 0.27 47.12 -11.36
N PRO A 29 1.59 47.32 -11.56
CA PRO A 29 2.38 46.42 -12.40
C PRO A 29 2.22 45.01 -11.90
N ALA A 30 1.94 44.09 -12.84
CA ALA A 30 1.82 42.68 -12.51
C ALA A 30 3.14 42.19 -11.91
N SER A 31 3.12 41.64 -10.70
CA SER A 31 4.30 41.16 -10.00
C SER A 31 5.02 40.06 -10.81
N SER A 32 6.33 40.18 -10.95
CA SER A 32 7.15 39.15 -11.59
C SER A 32 7.25 37.89 -10.72
N PRO A 33 7.58 36.72 -11.28
CA PRO A 33 7.81 35.50 -10.47
C PRO A 33 8.83 35.70 -9.35
N ALA A 34 9.86 36.49 -9.56
CA ALA A 34 10.88 36.81 -8.55
C ALA A 34 10.31 37.65 -7.41
N GLU A 35 9.52 38.68 -7.72
CA GLU A 35 8.86 39.52 -6.70
C GLU A 35 7.85 38.70 -5.88
N LEU A 36 7.06 37.85 -6.51
CA LEU A 36 6.16 36.94 -5.81
C LEU A 36 6.92 35.96 -4.90
N GLY A 37 8.11 35.48 -5.32
CA GLY A 37 9.01 34.70 -4.48
C GLY A 37 9.39 35.45 -3.20
N VAL A 38 9.78 36.71 -3.30
CA VAL A 38 10.09 37.59 -2.14
C VAL A 38 8.87 37.75 -1.22
N VAL A 39 7.67 37.92 -1.78
CA VAL A 39 6.44 37.99 -0.98
C VAL A 39 6.20 36.70 -0.22
N LYS A 40 6.38 35.54 -0.87
CA LYS A 40 6.27 34.23 -0.23
C LYS A 40 7.28 34.07 0.91
N GLU A 41 8.54 34.47 0.73
CA GLU A 41 9.57 34.43 1.78
C GLU A 41 9.18 35.29 3.00
N ARG A 42 8.50 36.44 2.79
CA ARG A 42 7.98 37.26 3.89
C ARG A 42 6.85 36.56 4.66
N LEU A 43 6.00 35.77 3.97
CA LEU A 43 5.00 34.94 4.63
C LEU A 43 5.66 33.78 5.38
N ASP A 44 6.71 33.16 4.83
CA ASP A 44 7.52 32.14 5.54
C ASP A 44 8.08 32.74 6.85
N ALA A 45 8.70 33.91 6.78
CA ALA A 45 9.22 34.61 7.96
C ALA A 45 8.13 35.04 8.95
N LEU A 46 6.90 35.35 8.49
CA LEU A 46 5.76 35.62 9.36
C LEU A 46 5.37 34.37 10.14
N ALA A 47 5.33 33.20 9.45
CA ALA A 47 5.03 31.91 10.06
C ALA A 47 6.11 31.46 11.05
N GLU A 48 7.38 31.71 10.75
CA GLU A 48 8.50 31.41 11.67
C GLU A 48 8.42 32.23 12.97
N ARG A 49 8.08 33.53 12.88
CA ARG A 49 8.01 34.44 14.05
C ARG A 49 6.82 34.16 14.95
N HIS A 50 5.67 33.87 14.38
CA HIS A 50 4.39 33.84 15.11
C HIS A 50 3.71 32.48 15.13
N GLY A 51 4.24 31.50 14.36
CA GLY A 51 3.59 30.23 14.08
C GLY A 51 2.32 30.41 13.23
N ALA A 52 2.15 29.67 12.15
CA ALA A 52 0.90 29.70 11.39
C ALA A 52 -0.25 29.14 12.25
N PRO A 53 -1.42 29.81 12.29
CA PRO A 53 -2.58 29.28 13.03
C PRO A 53 -3.10 27.97 12.39
N PRO A 54 -3.82 27.12 13.16
CA PRO A 54 -4.39 25.88 12.64
C PRO A 54 -5.36 26.06 11.44
N ALA A 55 -5.98 27.23 11.30
CA ALA A 55 -6.84 27.54 10.18
C ALA A 55 -6.07 27.82 8.87
N VAL A 56 -4.76 28.03 8.92
CA VAL A 56 -3.90 28.23 7.73
C VAL A 56 -3.37 26.87 7.28
N SER A 57 -3.71 26.46 6.05
CA SER A 57 -3.33 25.16 5.50
C SER A 57 -2.00 25.21 4.75
N ALA A 58 -1.80 26.21 3.93
CA ALA A 58 -0.63 26.34 3.07
C ALA A 58 -0.55 27.73 2.45
N TRP A 59 0.60 28.06 1.85
CA TRP A 59 0.74 29.22 0.96
C TRP A 59 1.78 28.92 -0.14
N TRP A 60 1.55 29.49 -1.32
CA TRP A 60 2.40 29.27 -2.50
C TRP A 60 2.31 30.42 -3.49
N VAL A 61 3.27 30.47 -4.40
CA VAL A 61 3.23 31.38 -5.56
C VAL A 61 2.36 30.75 -6.65
N ASP A 62 1.31 31.45 -7.05
CA ASP A 62 0.49 31.12 -8.21
C ASP A 62 0.92 32.00 -9.39
N LEU A 63 1.63 31.41 -10.33
CA LEU A 63 2.14 32.11 -11.51
C LEU A 63 1.05 32.41 -12.53
N ALA A 64 -0.03 31.64 -12.56
CA ALA A 64 -1.15 31.88 -13.49
C ALA A 64 -1.93 33.11 -13.09
N ASP A 65 -2.25 33.23 -11.80
CA ASP A 65 -2.98 34.37 -11.25
C ASP A 65 -2.06 35.51 -10.78
N ARG A 66 -0.74 35.32 -10.91
CA ARG A 66 0.28 36.29 -10.45
C ARG A 66 0.03 36.77 -9.01
N ALA A 67 -0.16 35.82 -8.12
CA ALA A 67 -0.48 36.01 -6.74
C ALA A 67 0.32 35.14 -5.81
N VAL A 68 0.42 35.49 -4.54
CA VAL A 68 0.78 34.58 -3.49
C VAL A 68 -0.50 34.15 -2.78
N VAL A 69 -0.85 32.86 -2.92
CA VAL A 69 -2.08 32.32 -2.36
C VAL A 69 -1.82 31.93 -0.91
N LEU A 70 -2.67 32.39 0.01
CA LEU A 70 -2.78 31.92 1.39
C LEU A 70 -4.05 31.08 1.52
N ALA A 71 -3.91 29.78 1.73
CA ALA A 71 -5.01 28.84 1.81
C ALA A 71 -5.47 28.63 3.26
N LEU A 72 -6.78 28.70 3.47
CA LEU A 72 -7.42 28.44 4.76
C LEU A 72 -8.28 27.17 4.67
N ASN A 73 -8.28 26.39 5.75
CA ASN A 73 -9.17 25.24 5.90
C ASN A 73 -10.53 25.65 6.51
N THR A 74 -11.37 24.67 6.79
CA THR A 74 -12.71 24.87 7.35
C THR A 74 -12.72 24.95 8.89
N ALA A 75 -11.55 24.98 9.55
CA ALA A 75 -11.49 25.15 11.01
C ALA A 75 -12.07 26.49 11.45
N PRO A 76 -12.70 26.56 12.62
CA PRO A 76 -13.20 27.80 13.17
C PRO A 76 -12.08 28.86 13.27
N ARG A 77 -12.39 30.08 12.83
CA ARG A 77 -11.43 31.19 12.91
C ARG A 77 -11.52 31.81 14.29
N ASP A 78 -10.43 31.82 14.98
CA ASP A 78 -10.21 32.61 16.19
C ASP A 78 -9.58 33.96 15.85
N SER A 79 -9.42 34.82 16.87
CA SER A 79 -8.80 36.16 16.73
C SER A 79 -7.36 36.05 16.21
N ARG A 80 -6.62 35.02 16.53
CA ARG A 80 -5.25 34.78 16.05
C ARG A 80 -5.23 34.48 14.55
N SER A 81 -6.15 33.67 14.07
CA SER A 81 -6.29 33.38 12.64
C SER A 81 -6.68 34.62 11.84
N ALA A 82 -7.60 35.43 12.38
CA ALA A 82 -8.01 36.69 11.76
C ALA A 82 -6.83 37.71 11.69
N ALA A 83 -6.09 37.86 12.78
CA ALA A 83 -4.91 38.72 12.82
C ALA A 83 -3.81 38.26 11.85
N TYR A 84 -3.56 36.94 11.76
CA TYR A 84 -2.57 36.39 10.84
C TYR A 84 -2.94 36.64 9.36
N VAL A 85 -4.21 36.46 9.00
CA VAL A 85 -4.72 36.78 7.65
C VAL A 85 -4.57 38.26 7.32
N GLN A 86 -4.85 39.15 8.29
CA GLN A 86 -4.67 40.58 8.10
C GLN A 86 -3.18 40.90 7.88
N GLN A 87 -2.29 40.42 8.73
CA GLN A 87 -0.84 40.61 8.58
C GLN A 87 -0.32 40.06 7.24
N ALA A 88 -0.81 38.92 6.80
CA ALA A 88 -0.45 38.34 5.50
C ALA A 88 -0.84 39.27 4.34
N ARG A 89 -2.03 39.89 4.39
CA ARG A 89 -2.47 40.89 3.39
C ARG A 89 -1.68 42.16 3.42
N GLU A 90 -1.16 42.53 4.57
CA GLU A 90 -0.29 43.71 4.75
C GLU A 90 1.12 43.51 4.21
N VAL A 91 1.55 42.23 4.01
CA VAL A 91 2.85 41.89 3.40
C VAL A 91 2.92 42.42 1.98
N ASP A 92 1.87 42.18 1.17
CA ASP A 92 1.79 42.66 -0.21
C ASP A 92 0.35 42.53 -0.75
N ALA A 93 -0.02 43.44 -1.67
CA ALA A 93 -1.32 43.43 -2.33
C ALA A 93 -1.55 42.20 -3.23
N SER A 94 -0.49 41.50 -3.63
CA SER A 94 -0.57 40.21 -4.40
C SER A 94 -0.99 39.04 -3.55
N VAL A 95 -1.10 39.14 -2.21
CA VAL A 95 -1.55 38.07 -1.34
C VAL A 95 -3.05 37.87 -1.48
N ARG A 96 -3.45 36.71 -2.01
CA ARG A 96 -4.84 36.27 -2.18
C ARG A 96 -5.18 35.16 -1.18
N VAL A 97 -6.27 35.37 -0.44
CA VAL A 97 -6.76 34.33 0.51
C VAL A 97 -7.80 33.48 -0.17
N VAL A 98 -7.62 32.15 -0.11
CA VAL A 98 -8.59 31.15 -0.57
C VAL A 98 -9.04 30.28 0.60
N GLU A 99 -10.30 29.83 0.56
CA GLU A 99 -10.92 29.08 1.66
C GLU A 99 -11.27 27.64 1.23
N GLY A 100 -11.47 26.76 2.23
CA GLY A 100 -11.90 25.38 1.98
C GLY A 100 -10.77 24.44 1.56
N VAL A 101 -9.52 24.85 1.66
CA VAL A 101 -8.36 23.99 1.35
C VAL A 101 -8.01 23.17 2.58
N ALA A 102 -8.16 21.84 2.50
CA ALA A 102 -7.82 20.94 3.60
C ALA A 102 -6.36 21.15 4.06
N ALA A 103 -6.13 21.09 5.37
CA ALA A 103 -4.78 21.10 5.91
C ALA A 103 -4.00 19.89 5.40
N PRO A 104 -2.74 20.05 4.94
CA PRO A 104 -1.92 18.93 4.53
C PRO A 104 -1.62 18.06 5.74
N THR A 105 -1.79 16.74 5.57
CA THR A 105 -1.35 15.76 6.54
C THR A 105 -0.13 15.04 6.00
N PRO A 106 0.90 14.80 6.83
CA PRO A 106 2.00 13.93 6.42
C PRO A 106 1.41 12.58 5.98
N ARG A 107 1.80 12.08 4.83
CA ARG A 107 1.50 10.70 4.46
C ARG A 107 2.42 9.83 5.30
N ALA A 108 1.84 9.09 6.24
CA ALA A 108 2.56 8.00 6.87
C ALA A 108 2.96 7.01 5.76
N ASP A 109 4.16 6.45 5.88
CA ASP A 109 4.51 5.31 5.05
C ASP A 109 3.44 4.23 5.23
N PRO A 110 3.03 3.55 4.14
CA PRO A 110 2.07 2.46 4.26
C PRO A 110 2.61 1.43 5.25
N PRO A 111 1.74 0.80 6.07
CA PRO A 111 2.18 -0.20 7.02
C PRO A 111 2.89 -1.34 6.29
N VAL A 112 4.00 -1.79 6.84
CA VAL A 112 4.72 -2.98 6.37
C VAL A 112 4.24 -4.17 7.20
N TYR A 113 3.70 -5.20 6.52
CA TYR A 113 3.21 -6.43 7.13
C TYR A 113 4.25 -7.54 7.01
N ASP A 114 4.33 -8.40 8.00
CA ASP A 114 5.17 -9.59 7.95
C ASP A 114 4.47 -10.75 7.23
N LEU A 115 5.21 -11.46 6.39
CA LEU A 115 4.82 -12.74 5.84
C LEU A 115 5.31 -13.84 6.77
N VAL A 116 4.38 -14.51 7.44
CA VAL A 116 4.65 -15.59 8.40
C VAL A 116 4.05 -16.89 7.89
N GLY A 117 4.81 -17.97 7.85
CA GLY A 117 4.31 -19.29 7.43
C GLY A 117 3.13 -19.74 8.28
N GLY A 118 2.08 -20.25 7.64
CA GLY A 118 0.82 -20.60 8.27
C GLY A 118 -0.25 -19.50 8.22
N ASP A 119 0.12 -18.25 7.92
CA ASP A 119 -0.86 -17.19 7.74
C ASP A 119 -1.73 -17.41 6.51
N ALA A 120 -2.96 -16.92 6.59
CA ALA A 120 -3.89 -17.00 5.48
C ALA A 120 -3.42 -16.15 4.29
N VAL A 121 -3.46 -16.74 3.11
CA VAL A 121 -3.38 -16.04 1.83
C VAL A 121 -4.63 -16.34 1.02
N ARG A 122 -5.04 -15.41 0.16
CA ARG A 122 -6.19 -15.61 -0.72
C ARG A 122 -5.76 -15.44 -2.16
N VAL A 123 -6.11 -16.43 -2.97
CA VAL A 123 -5.88 -16.43 -4.41
C VAL A 123 -7.24 -16.53 -5.09
N ASN A 124 -7.63 -15.52 -5.87
CA ASN A 124 -8.96 -15.47 -6.50
C ASN A 124 -10.12 -15.73 -5.50
N GLY A 125 -10.00 -15.22 -4.26
CA GLY A 125 -10.99 -15.41 -3.21
C GLY A 125 -10.90 -16.76 -2.46
N THR A 126 -10.16 -17.74 -2.95
CA THR A 126 -9.93 -19.02 -2.25
C THR A 126 -8.88 -18.85 -1.16
N ARG A 127 -9.19 -19.30 0.05
CA ARG A 127 -8.25 -19.24 1.19
C ARG A 127 -7.30 -20.44 1.16
N CYS A 128 -6.03 -20.10 1.25
CA CYS A 128 -4.92 -21.04 1.46
C CYS A 128 -4.00 -20.49 2.58
N SER A 129 -2.86 -21.10 2.77
CA SER A 129 -1.86 -20.71 3.76
C SER A 129 -0.51 -20.48 3.10
N LEU A 130 0.25 -19.52 3.61
CA LEU A 130 1.64 -19.30 3.25
C LEU A 130 2.51 -20.45 3.80
N ALA A 131 3.42 -20.99 2.99
CA ALA A 131 4.43 -21.93 3.47
C ALA A 131 5.62 -21.19 4.05
N PHE A 132 6.45 -20.71 3.18
CA PHE A 132 7.70 -20.03 3.51
C PHE A 132 7.91 -18.83 2.62
N THR A 133 8.83 -17.98 3.03
CA THR A 133 9.39 -16.96 2.16
C THR A 133 10.77 -17.40 1.64
N ALA A 134 11.11 -16.89 0.47
CA ALA A 134 12.38 -17.17 -0.19
C ALA A 134 12.85 -15.94 -0.96
N THR A 135 14.05 -15.98 -1.51
CA THR A 135 14.57 -14.93 -2.38
C THR A 135 15.12 -15.51 -3.68
N THR A 136 15.04 -14.72 -4.74
CA THR A 136 15.75 -15.02 -5.99
C THR A 136 17.25 -14.75 -5.84
N ALA A 137 18.05 -15.13 -6.85
CA ALA A 137 19.47 -14.78 -6.92
C ALA A 137 19.74 -13.27 -6.88
N SER A 138 18.79 -12.44 -7.32
CA SER A 138 18.87 -10.97 -7.24
C SER A 138 18.40 -10.40 -5.90
N GLY A 139 17.99 -11.25 -4.94
CA GLY A 139 17.48 -10.84 -3.64
C GLY A 139 16.01 -10.45 -3.62
N ALA A 140 15.28 -10.58 -4.74
CA ALA A 140 13.85 -10.25 -4.76
C ALA A 140 13.04 -11.26 -3.93
N PRO A 141 12.16 -10.80 -3.01
CA PRO A 141 11.41 -11.67 -2.12
C PRO A 141 10.32 -12.45 -2.87
N ARG A 142 10.05 -13.66 -2.39
CA ARG A 142 9.02 -14.56 -2.88
C ARG A 142 8.25 -15.18 -1.73
N LEU A 143 6.97 -15.42 -1.96
CA LEU A 143 6.11 -16.23 -1.10
C LEU A 143 5.88 -17.56 -1.78
N ILE A 144 5.97 -18.66 -1.02
CA ILE A 144 5.70 -20.02 -1.47
C ILE A 144 4.39 -20.50 -0.83
N THR A 145 3.52 -21.12 -1.62
CA THR A 145 2.26 -21.78 -1.22
C THR A 145 2.00 -22.99 -2.13
N ALA A 146 0.84 -23.63 -2.04
CA ALA A 146 0.50 -24.76 -2.90
C ALA A 146 0.14 -24.33 -4.33
N GLY A 147 0.45 -25.20 -5.29
CA GLY A 147 0.14 -25.00 -6.70
C GLY A 147 -1.35 -25.07 -6.99
N HIS A 148 -2.07 -26.00 -6.37
CA HIS A 148 -3.53 -26.09 -6.52
C HIS A 148 -4.27 -24.82 -6.00
N CYS A 149 -3.63 -24.01 -5.15
CA CYS A 149 -4.13 -22.68 -4.76
C CYS A 149 -3.91 -21.63 -5.85
N THR A 150 -2.83 -21.76 -6.63
CA THR A 150 -2.34 -20.74 -7.57
C THR A 150 -2.53 -21.11 -9.05
N ASN A 151 -3.01 -22.30 -9.37
CA ASN A 151 -3.08 -22.86 -10.73
C ASN A 151 -3.94 -22.06 -11.73
N ARG A 152 -4.75 -21.11 -11.24
CA ARG A 152 -5.51 -20.18 -12.08
C ARG A 152 -4.81 -18.84 -12.27
N GLY A 153 -3.60 -18.68 -11.72
CA GLY A 153 -2.90 -17.39 -11.69
C GLY A 153 -3.65 -16.33 -10.88
N GLY A 154 -3.34 -15.06 -11.12
CA GLY A 154 -4.01 -13.91 -10.49
C GLY A 154 -3.20 -13.31 -9.35
N ASP A 155 -3.84 -12.36 -8.65
CA ASP A 155 -3.23 -11.65 -7.53
C ASP A 155 -3.51 -12.36 -6.21
N VAL A 156 -2.52 -12.31 -5.33
CA VAL A 156 -2.59 -12.87 -3.99
C VAL A 156 -2.73 -11.74 -2.98
N THR A 157 -3.63 -11.91 -2.02
CA THR A 157 -3.77 -11.01 -0.86
C THR A 157 -3.46 -11.73 0.44
N GLY A 158 -2.99 -11.00 1.43
CA GLY A 158 -2.80 -11.51 2.79
C GLY A 158 -4.10 -11.64 3.57
N ALA A 159 -4.01 -12.08 4.83
CA ALA A 159 -5.14 -12.22 5.76
C ALA A 159 -5.93 -10.92 5.97
N ASN A 160 -5.25 -9.77 5.89
CA ASN A 160 -5.81 -8.42 5.99
C ASN A 160 -6.39 -7.87 4.69
N ASN A 161 -6.48 -8.71 3.63
CA ASN A 161 -6.87 -8.37 2.25
C ASN A 161 -5.93 -7.35 1.55
N ALA A 162 -4.79 -6.99 2.15
CA ALA A 162 -3.79 -6.19 1.45
C ALA A 162 -3.13 -7.01 0.31
N PRO A 163 -2.90 -6.41 -0.87
CA PRO A 163 -2.28 -7.11 -2.00
C PRO A 163 -0.85 -7.50 -1.65
N VAL A 164 -0.50 -8.78 -1.84
CA VAL A 164 0.86 -9.30 -1.72
C VAL A 164 1.58 -9.17 -3.06
N GLY A 165 0.98 -9.68 -4.12
CA GLY A 165 1.50 -9.61 -5.47
C GLY A 165 0.92 -10.69 -6.39
N PRO A 166 1.35 -10.72 -7.66
CA PRO A 166 0.86 -11.71 -8.63
C PRO A 166 1.50 -13.08 -8.43
N VAL A 167 0.76 -14.13 -8.82
CA VAL A 167 1.32 -15.47 -8.99
C VAL A 167 2.40 -15.43 -10.07
N ARG A 168 3.60 -15.86 -9.72
CA ARG A 168 4.77 -15.92 -10.62
C ARG A 168 4.87 -17.23 -11.39
N SER A 169 4.73 -18.34 -10.66
CA SER A 169 4.72 -19.71 -11.19
C SER A 169 3.76 -20.57 -10.39
N SER A 170 3.27 -21.62 -11.02
CA SER A 170 2.38 -22.59 -10.38
C SER A 170 2.55 -23.94 -11.02
N VAL A 171 2.78 -24.95 -10.21
CA VAL A 171 2.86 -26.36 -10.58
C VAL A 171 1.82 -27.13 -9.79
N PHE A 172 0.91 -27.80 -10.46
CA PHE A 172 -0.03 -28.76 -9.87
C PHE A 172 -0.26 -29.88 -10.87
N ASP A 173 0.70 -30.79 -10.93
CA ASP A 173 0.74 -31.91 -11.86
C ASP A 173 1.59 -33.07 -11.28
N ARG A 174 1.99 -33.99 -12.14
CA ARG A 174 2.81 -35.14 -11.74
C ARG A 174 4.14 -34.78 -11.08
N THR A 175 4.66 -33.59 -11.34
CA THR A 175 5.96 -33.16 -10.84
C THR A 175 5.89 -32.52 -9.46
N GLY A 176 4.69 -32.08 -9.00
CA GLY A 176 4.51 -31.56 -7.66
C GLY A 176 3.32 -30.62 -7.50
N ASP A 177 3.26 -30.00 -6.34
CA ASP A 177 2.19 -29.07 -5.93
C ASP A 177 2.77 -27.86 -5.22
N TRP A 178 3.18 -26.84 -5.98
CA TRP A 178 3.67 -25.58 -5.42
C TRP A 178 3.32 -24.38 -6.27
N GLY A 179 3.20 -23.22 -5.61
CA GLY A 179 3.04 -21.92 -6.24
C GLY A 179 4.01 -20.90 -5.65
N VAL A 180 4.52 -20.03 -6.51
CA VAL A 180 5.40 -18.93 -6.13
C VAL A 180 4.73 -17.61 -6.49
N VAL A 181 4.77 -16.66 -5.56
CA VAL A 181 4.14 -15.35 -5.67
C VAL A 181 5.21 -14.27 -5.55
N ASP A 182 5.15 -13.25 -6.40
CA ASP A 182 5.95 -12.05 -6.25
C ASP A 182 5.51 -11.28 -5.01
N VAL A 183 6.45 -10.76 -4.23
CA VAL A 183 6.15 -9.96 -3.03
C VAL A 183 6.37 -8.49 -3.33
N GLY A 184 5.28 -7.73 -3.28
CA GLY A 184 5.27 -6.29 -3.52
C GLY A 184 5.68 -5.47 -2.29
N PRO A 185 5.81 -4.14 -2.47
CA PRO A 185 6.07 -3.22 -1.36
C PRO A 185 4.94 -3.27 -0.33
N GLY A 186 5.28 -3.05 0.93
CA GLY A 186 4.32 -3.17 2.04
C GLY A 186 4.31 -4.56 2.70
N TRP A 187 5.12 -5.52 2.20
CA TRP A 187 5.30 -6.82 2.82
C TRP A 187 6.78 -7.12 3.05
N ARG A 188 7.07 -7.70 4.20
CA ARG A 188 8.40 -8.15 4.58
C ARG A 188 8.44 -9.67 4.62
N ALA A 189 9.32 -10.27 3.83
CA ALA A 189 9.65 -11.69 3.91
C ALA A 189 10.33 -11.98 5.26
N THR A 190 9.79 -12.91 6.05
CA THR A 190 10.37 -13.32 7.32
C THR A 190 10.70 -14.82 7.32
N PRO A 191 11.72 -15.26 8.05
CA PRO A 191 12.02 -16.68 8.24
C PRO A 191 11.15 -17.28 9.35
N SER A 192 9.91 -16.85 9.51
CA SER A 192 9.06 -17.20 10.65
C SER A 192 7.89 -18.06 10.21
N VAL A 193 7.52 -19.01 11.05
CA VAL A 193 6.33 -19.86 10.93
C VAL A 193 5.51 -19.71 12.20
N ALA A 194 4.19 -19.49 12.06
CA ALA A 194 3.26 -19.46 13.19
C ALA A 194 3.23 -20.84 13.89
N ALA A 195 3.27 -20.82 15.21
CA ALA A 195 3.32 -22.03 16.05
C ALA A 195 2.22 -21.99 17.11
N GLU A 196 2.28 -22.88 18.06
CA GLU A 196 1.30 -23.01 19.12
C GLU A 196 1.21 -21.74 19.98
N GLY A 197 -0.02 -21.38 20.38
CA GLY A 197 -0.25 -20.28 21.32
C GLY A 197 0.14 -18.91 20.84
N SER A 198 -0.01 -18.61 19.54
CA SER A 198 0.36 -17.31 18.94
C SER A 198 1.88 -17.03 18.99
N THR A 199 2.70 -18.05 19.13
CA THR A 199 4.16 -17.94 19.02
C THR A 199 4.60 -18.12 17.57
N THR A 200 5.86 -17.82 17.29
CA THR A 200 6.49 -18.10 16.00
C THR A 200 7.75 -18.94 16.18
N ARG A 201 8.10 -19.72 15.17
CA ARG A 201 9.38 -20.44 15.07
C ARG A 201 10.20 -19.86 13.94
N SER A 202 11.46 -19.59 14.22
CA SER A 202 12.41 -19.18 13.19
C SER A 202 12.92 -20.40 12.43
N ILE A 203 12.95 -20.29 11.11
CA ILE A 203 13.51 -21.29 10.22
C ILE A 203 14.98 -20.99 9.99
N THR A 204 15.84 -21.99 10.15
CA THR A 204 17.30 -21.87 10.03
C THR A 204 17.88 -22.68 8.86
N GLY A 205 17.07 -23.47 8.18
CA GLY A 205 17.46 -24.27 7.02
C GLY A 205 16.38 -25.24 6.59
N THR A 206 16.73 -26.15 5.70
CA THR A 206 15.87 -27.26 5.25
C THR A 206 16.32 -28.59 5.84
N ALA A 207 15.43 -29.59 5.86
CA ALA A 207 15.74 -30.96 6.18
C ALA A 207 14.74 -31.91 5.50
N THR A 208 15.10 -33.18 5.42
CA THR A 208 14.19 -34.27 5.10
C THR A 208 13.81 -35.02 6.37
N ALA A 209 12.59 -35.55 6.44
CA ALA A 209 12.12 -36.27 7.59
C ALA A 209 11.86 -37.74 7.21
N PRO A 210 12.57 -38.73 7.81
CA PRO A 210 12.34 -40.13 7.56
C PRO A 210 11.02 -40.62 8.19
N VAL A 211 10.53 -41.77 7.78
CA VAL A 211 9.38 -42.46 8.40
C VAL A 211 9.59 -42.58 9.90
N GLY A 212 8.57 -42.21 10.70
CA GLY A 212 8.59 -42.20 12.16
C GLY A 212 9.06 -40.88 12.77
N ALA A 213 9.65 -39.95 11.98
CA ALA A 213 10.05 -38.63 12.47
C ALA A 213 8.83 -37.78 12.88
N THR A 214 8.97 -37.06 13.97
CA THR A 214 7.95 -36.07 14.39
C THR A 214 8.05 -34.85 13.53
N VAL A 215 6.92 -34.42 12.97
CA VAL A 215 6.76 -33.21 12.16
C VAL A 215 5.57 -32.40 12.64
N CYS A 216 5.64 -31.08 12.47
CA CYS A 216 4.54 -30.22 12.76
C CYS A 216 4.22 -29.37 11.53
N ARG A 217 2.99 -28.94 11.43
CA ARG A 217 2.55 -28.02 10.39
C ARG A 217 1.81 -26.82 10.97
N SER A 218 1.77 -25.74 10.21
CA SER A 218 0.95 -24.58 10.51
C SER A 218 -0.01 -24.29 9.35
N GLY A 219 -1.21 -23.83 9.67
CA GLY A 219 -2.18 -23.47 8.66
C GLY A 219 -3.27 -22.54 9.18
N SER A 220 -3.86 -21.79 8.27
CA SER A 220 -4.79 -20.70 8.59
C SER A 220 -6.16 -21.15 9.09
N THR A 221 -6.48 -22.44 8.98
CA THR A 221 -7.76 -22.99 9.43
C THR A 221 -7.62 -23.67 10.78
N THR A 222 -6.68 -24.62 10.91
CA THR A 222 -6.58 -25.45 12.11
C THR A 222 -5.35 -25.14 12.95
N GLY A 223 -4.57 -24.13 12.59
CA GLY A 223 -3.39 -23.67 13.33
C GLY A 223 -2.26 -24.69 13.35
N TRP A 224 -1.61 -24.83 14.50
CA TRP A 224 -0.47 -25.71 14.70
C TRP A 224 -0.93 -27.14 15.02
N ARG A 225 -0.43 -28.13 14.23
CA ARG A 225 -0.70 -29.56 14.42
C ARG A 225 0.58 -30.33 14.22
N CYS A 226 0.79 -31.37 15.03
CA CYS A 226 1.95 -32.24 14.95
C CYS A 226 1.52 -33.68 14.74
N GLY A 227 2.40 -34.46 14.14
CA GLY A 227 2.23 -35.89 13.89
C GLY A 227 3.57 -36.52 13.50
N LYS A 228 3.50 -37.69 12.89
CA LYS A 228 4.67 -38.44 12.40
C LYS A 228 4.59 -38.64 10.91
N VAL A 229 5.74 -38.71 10.27
CA VAL A 229 5.85 -39.19 8.90
C VAL A 229 5.50 -40.69 8.88
N THR A 230 4.54 -41.09 8.05
CA THR A 230 4.08 -42.47 7.90
C THR A 230 4.54 -43.12 6.59
N ALA A 231 4.77 -42.31 5.54
CA ALA A 231 5.37 -42.79 4.27
C ALA A 231 6.08 -41.62 3.55
N VAL A 232 7.02 -41.96 2.71
CA VAL A 232 7.75 -41.05 1.81
C VAL A 232 7.59 -41.53 0.37
N ASP A 233 7.86 -40.63 -0.60
CA ASP A 233 7.72 -40.92 -2.05
C ASP A 233 6.31 -41.40 -2.41
N VAL A 234 5.30 -40.70 -1.90
CA VAL A 234 3.89 -41.04 -2.08
C VAL A 234 3.35 -40.39 -3.35
N THR A 235 2.63 -41.12 -4.15
CA THR A 235 1.82 -40.58 -5.25
C THR A 235 0.38 -40.40 -4.77
N ALA A 236 -0.09 -39.15 -4.72
CA ALA A 236 -1.49 -38.83 -4.46
C ALA A 236 -2.26 -38.67 -5.77
N ASN A 237 -3.42 -39.30 -5.87
CA ASN A 237 -4.26 -39.24 -7.06
C ASN A 237 -5.40 -38.21 -6.80
N TYR A 238 -5.17 -36.95 -7.12
CA TYR A 238 -6.18 -35.90 -7.03
C TYR A 238 -7.13 -35.94 -8.23
N ALA A 239 -8.28 -35.25 -8.12
CA ALA A 239 -9.22 -35.14 -9.25
C ALA A 239 -8.59 -34.45 -10.49
N ALA A 240 -7.58 -33.63 -10.28
CA ALA A 240 -6.81 -32.96 -11.35
C ALA A 240 -5.69 -33.83 -11.93
N GLY A 241 -5.45 -35.01 -11.36
CA GLY A 241 -4.38 -35.90 -11.76
C GLY A 241 -3.42 -36.27 -10.62
N PRO A 242 -2.48 -37.20 -10.85
CA PRO A 242 -1.54 -37.65 -9.83
C PRO A 242 -0.47 -36.57 -9.56
N VAL A 243 -0.09 -36.46 -8.29
CA VAL A 243 1.09 -35.70 -7.82
C VAL A 243 2.03 -36.73 -7.15
N GLN A 244 3.29 -36.73 -7.53
CA GLN A 244 4.30 -37.71 -7.07
C GLN A 244 5.29 -37.07 -6.08
N GLY A 245 6.07 -37.91 -5.38
CA GLY A 245 7.15 -37.44 -4.50
C GLY A 245 6.68 -36.82 -3.17
N LEU A 246 5.42 -36.97 -2.81
CA LEU A 246 4.86 -36.41 -1.58
C LEU A 246 5.25 -37.22 -0.35
N VAL A 247 5.16 -36.59 0.81
CA VAL A 247 5.37 -37.24 2.12
C VAL A 247 4.05 -37.30 2.87
N LEU A 248 3.66 -38.46 3.36
CA LEU A 248 2.44 -38.73 4.12
C LEU A 248 2.72 -38.65 5.63
N THR A 249 1.82 -37.98 6.35
CA THR A 249 1.87 -37.83 7.82
C THR A 249 0.50 -38.07 8.45
N ASP A 250 0.49 -38.40 9.73
CA ASP A 250 -0.72 -38.44 10.55
C ASP A 250 -1.04 -37.12 11.25
N ALA A 251 -0.32 -36.04 10.92
CA ALA A 251 -0.72 -34.70 11.28
C ALA A 251 -1.95 -34.27 10.47
N CYS A 252 -3.08 -34.04 11.11
CA CYS A 252 -4.32 -33.69 10.42
C CYS A 252 -4.29 -32.30 9.77
N SER A 253 -5.12 -32.08 8.75
CA SER A 253 -5.34 -30.77 8.10
C SER A 253 -6.75 -30.64 7.57
N GLU A 254 -7.19 -29.41 7.33
CA GLU A 254 -8.51 -29.10 6.76
C GLU A 254 -8.40 -28.08 5.62
N GLY A 255 -9.52 -27.87 4.91
CA GLY A 255 -9.59 -26.90 3.83
C GLY A 255 -9.17 -25.51 4.27
N GLY A 256 -8.27 -24.85 3.52
CA GLY A 256 -7.65 -23.58 3.85
C GLY A 256 -6.26 -23.68 4.47
N ASP A 257 -5.88 -24.84 5.05
CA ASP A 257 -4.50 -25.12 5.50
C ASP A 257 -3.56 -25.40 4.33
N SER A 258 -4.10 -25.67 3.13
CA SER A 258 -3.35 -25.90 1.88
C SER A 258 -2.24 -24.89 1.68
N GLY A 259 -1.05 -25.35 1.35
CA GLY A 259 0.14 -24.51 1.18
C GLY A 259 0.87 -24.18 2.47
N GLY A 260 0.31 -24.46 3.65
CA GLY A 260 0.95 -24.19 4.94
C GLY A 260 2.23 -25.01 5.16
N PRO A 261 3.19 -24.52 5.98
CA PRO A 261 4.49 -25.13 6.15
C PRO A 261 4.45 -26.40 6.99
N PHE A 262 5.28 -27.38 6.63
CA PHE A 262 5.71 -28.50 7.47
C PHE A 262 7.12 -28.24 7.97
N VAL A 263 7.35 -28.47 9.25
CA VAL A 263 8.64 -28.23 9.91
C VAL A 263 9.00 -29.35 10.88
N SER A 264 10.30 -29.50 11.14
CA SER A 264 10.83 -30.27 12.28
C SER A 264 11.84 -29.41 13.03
N GLY A 265 11.53 -29.04 14.27
CA GLY A 265 12.29 -28.05 15.01
C GLY A 265 12.32 -26.70 14.27
N SER A 266 13.51 -26.25 13.86
CA SER A 266 13.74 -25.05 13.07
C SER A 266 13.98 -25.30 11.58
N SER A 267 13.80 -26.55 11.12
CA SER A 267 14.03 -26.91 9.72
C SER A 267 12.73 -26.93 8.93
N ALA A 268 12.71 -26.33 7.75
CA ALA A 268 11.65 -26.43 6.77
C ALA A 268 11.68 -27.81 6.11
N LEU A 269 10.55 -28.49 6.04
CA LEU A 269 10.42 -29.79 5.40
C LEU A 269 9.66 -29.70 4.08
N GLY A 270 8.57 -28.96 4.04
CA GLY A 270 7.69 -28.90 2.88
C GLY A 270 6.46 -28.05 3.10
N LEU A 271 5.50 -28.15 2.20
CA LEU A 271 4.24 -27.42 2.24
C LEU A 271 3.05 -28.36 2.01
N LEU A 272 1.94 -28.11 2.67
CA LEU A 272 0.74 -28.93 2.62
C LEU A 272 0.15 -28.94 1.20
N SER A 273 0.09 -30.14 0.61
CA SER A 273 -0.58 -30.41 -0.66
C SER A 273 -2.05 -30.83 -0.44
N GLY A 274 -2.29 -31.79 0.43
CA GLY A 274 -3.63 -32.28 0.68
C GLY A 274 -3.67 -33.27 1.87
N GLY A 275 -4.79 -33.95 2.02
CA GLY A 275 -4.97 -34.88 3.11
C GLY A 275 -6.31 -35.60 3.07
N THR A 276 -6.55 -36.44 4.07
CA THR A 276 -7.82 -37.15 4.29
C THR A 276 -8.26 -37.01 5.74
N GLY A 277 -9.56 -37.15 6.00
CA GLY A 277 -10.13 -36.96 7.33
C GLY A 277 -10.17 -35.47 7.76
N ASP A 278 -10.24 -35.24 9.04
CA ASP A 278 -10.30 -33.90 9.66
C ASP A 278 -9.48 -33.86 10.96
N CYS A 279 -9.46 -32.71 11.61
CA CYS A 279 -8.77 -32.50 12.88
C CYS A 279 -9.67 -32.67 14.11
N THR A 280 -10.93 -33.03 13.94
CA THR A 280 -11.91 -33.22 15.03
C THR A 280 -12.07 -34.68 15.43
N THR A 281 -11.81 -35.61 14.52
CA THR A 281 -11.85 -37.05 14.74
C THR A 281 -10.45 -37.64 14.58
N ALA A 282 -10.23 -38.82 15.19
CA ALA A 282 -8.97 -39.55 15.01
C ALA A 282 -8.82 -40.05 13.56
N GLY A 283 -7.63 -39.93 12.97
CA GLY A 283 -7.30 -40.51 11.67
C GLY A 283 -7.19 -39.52 10.51
N GLY A 284 -7.18 -38.21 10.79
CA GLY A 284 -6.82 -37.22 9.76
C GLY A 284 -5.35 -37.36 9.34
N THR A 285 -5.09 -37.28 8.02
CA THR A 285 -3.74 -37.36 7.46
C THR A 285 -3.45 -36.17 6.56
N SER A 286 -2.18 -35.89 6.36
CA SER A 286 -1.73 -34.86 5.44
C SER A 286 -0.60 -35.33 4.55
N LEU A 287 -0.59 -34.82 3.35
CA LEU A 287 0.47 -34.97 2.35
C LEU A 287 1.17 -33.62 2.17
N TYR A 288 2.50 -33.63 2.20
CA TYR A 288 3.24 -32.39 1.91
C TYR A 288 4.23 -32.60 0.75
N GLN A 289 4.40 -31.54 -0.03
CA GLN A 289 5.42 -31.41 -1.07
C GLN A 289 6.75 -31.02 -0.40
N PRO A 290 7.85 -31.73 -0.63
CA PRO A 290 9.16 -31.36 -0.11
C PRO A 290 9.62 -30.00 -0.58
N ILE A 291 10.18 -29.20 0.33
CA ILE A 291 10.57 -27.80 0.02
C ILE A 291 11.82 -27.74 -0.87
N ASP A 292 12.77 -28.67 -0.73
CA ASP A 292 14.02 -28.67 -1.48
C ASP A 292 13.77 -28.78 -2.99
N GLU A 293 12.76 -29.55 -3.41
CA GLU A 293 12.34 -29.66 -4.80
C GLU A 293 11.82 -28.33 -5.35
N VAL A 294 11.03 -27.62 -4.56
CA VAL A 294 10.50 -26.30 -4.92
C VAL A 294 11.63 -25.30 -5.07
N LEU A 295 12.53 -25.23 -4.09
CA LEU A 295 13.67 -24.30 -4.10
C LEU A 295 14.59 -24.58 -5.31
N ALA A 296 14.86 -25.84 -5.61
CA ALA A 296 15.68 -26.22 -6.76
C ALA A 296 15.01 -25.88 -8.10
N SER A 297 13.74 -26.24 -8.26
CA SER A 297 12.98 -25.99 -9.49
C SER A 297 12.84 -24.50 -9.80
N GLU A 298 12.54 -23.70 -8.80
CA GLU A 298 12.29 -22.25 -8.92
C GLU A 298 13.57 -21.41 -8.76
N ARG A 299 14.72 -22.04 -8.47
CA ARG A 299 16.02 -21.39 -8.23
C ARG A 299 15.93 -20.33 -7.12
N LEU A 300 15.29 -20.71 -6.04
CA LEU A 300 15.07 -19.85 -4.87
C LEU A 300 16.00 -20.24 -3.72
N THR A 301 16.33 -19.26 -2.89
CA THR A 301 17.00 -19.44 -1.61
C THR A 301 16.00 -19.21 -0.49
N LEU A 302 15.82 -20.18 0.40
CA LEU A 302 14.92 -20.08 1.56
C LEU A 302 15.34 -18.90 2.44
N SER A 303 14.37 -18.11 2.92
CA SER A 303 14.63 -17.12 3.97
C SER A 303 14.89 -17.84 5.28
N VAL A 304 16.05 -17.60 5.87
CA VAL A 304 16.48 -18.24 7.14
C VAL A 304 16.88 -17.17 8.17
N ALA A 305 16.65 -17.52 9.45
CA ALA A 305 17.16 -16.71 10.55
C ALA A 305 18.69 -16.88 10.64
N ARG A 306 19.36 -15.77 10.92
CA ARG A 306 20.81 -15.72 11.15
C ARG A 306 21.14 -15.79 12.63
#